data_f2cdcc21182e5ca5effb68f3e2841c15
#
_entry.id   f2cdcc21182e5ca5effb68f3e2841c15
#
_cell.length_a   1.000
_cell.length_b   1.000
_cell.length_c   1.000
_cell.angle_alpha   90.00
_cell.angle_beta   90.00
_cell.angle_gamma   90.00
#
_symmetry.space_group_name_H-M   'P 1'
#
loop_
_entity.id
_entity.type
_entity.pdbx_description
1 polymer ?
#
loop_
_entity_poly.entity_id
_entity_poly.type
_entity_poly.pdbx_seq_one_letter_code
_entity_poly.pdbx_strand_id
1 'polypeptide(L)'
;MELHAKTVRSQLNFFKPFVANCSLEVTRKGQDKLGELMTALHKREVMVKEHDFGRFQGAWIMPKDERRNGVVLYLHGGGYTCGSLEYAKGFGATLASEAGVRVFCAAYRLAPENRYPAALDDALESYNYLLRKGYSTKQIMLCGESAGGGLIFALCLKLKQLGQALPCGLIGISPWTDLTGSGESYETNKDVDPSMTQELLQFYAQCYTDDAADPLCSPLFGDLTGLPPSLLFVGGDEI
;
A
#
# COMPACT_ATOMS: atom_id res chain seq x y z
N MET A 1 -22.85 3.36 -12.40
CA MET A 1 -21.44 2.97 -12.21
C MET A 1 -20.56 3.29 -13.42
N GLU A 2 -20.89 2.85 -14.61
CA GLU A 2 -20.07 3.04 -15.83
C GLU A 2 -19.76 4.49 -16.19
N LEU A 3 -20.73 5.41 -16.05
CA LEU A 3 -20.53 6.83 -16.33
C LEU A 3 -19.53 7.48 -15.36
N HIS A 4 -19.57 7.13 -14.07
CA HIS A 4 -18.63 7.63 -13.06
C HIS A 4 -17.21 7.14 -13.33
N ALA A 5 -17.05 5.87 -13.70
CA ALA A 5 -15.74 5.30 -14.03
C ALA A 5 -15.12 6.01 -15.25
N LYS A 6 -15.90 6.27 -16.31
CA LYS A 6 -15.44 7.00 -17.50
C LYS A 6 -15.02 8.44 -17.16
N THR A 7 -15.77 9.12 -16.29
CA THR A 7 -15.43 10.48 -15.84
C THR A 7 -14.12 10.49 -15.04
N VAL A 8 -13.97 9.58 -14.07
CA VAL A 8 -12.73 9.46 -13.28
C VAL A 8 -11.53 9.14 -14.18
N ARG A 9 -11.68 8.19 -15.11
CA ARG A 9 -10.63 7.86 -16.08
C ARG A 9 -10.22 9.08 -16.92
N SER A 10 -11.19 9.84 -17.44
CA SER A 10 -10.90 11.07 -18.22
C SER A 10 -10.14 12.11 -17.39
N GLN A 11 -10.49 12.26 -16.11
CA GLN A 11 -9.76 13.15 -15.19
C GLN A 11 -8.34 12.66 -14.94
N LEU A 12 -8.14 11.37 -14.68
CA LEU A 12 -6.81 10.79 -14.48
C LEU A 12 -5.94 11.02 -15.72
N ASN A 13 -6.43 10.69 -16.91
CA ASN A 13 -5.73 10.92 -18.18
C ASN A 13 -5.34 12.39 -18.37
N PHE A 14 -6.23 13.33 -18.02
CA PHE A 14 -5.94 14.76 -18.13
C PHE A 14 -4.82 15.18 -17.18
N PHE A 15 -4.77 14.63 -15.97
CA PHE A 15 -3.75 14.98 -14.97
C PHE A 15 -2.46 14.17 -15.08
N LYS A 16 -2.46 13.04 -15.79
CA LYS A 16 -1.29 12.13 -15.92
C LYS A 16 0.01 12.89 -16.29
N PRO A 17 0.06 13.78 -17.32
CA PRO A 17 1.30 14.50 -17.66
C PRO A 17 1.79 15.44 -16.55
N PHE A 18 0.87 16.00 -15.76
CA PHE A 18 1.23 16.86 -14.63
C PHE A 18 1.81 16.06 -13.49
N VAL A 19 1.17 14.93 -13.14
CA VAL A 19 1.63 14.03 -12.06
C VAL A 19 3.01 13.45 -12.39
N ALA A 20 3.22 13.01 -13.64
CA ALA A 20 4.48 12.44 -14.07
C ALA A 20 5.67 13.42 -13.99
N ASN A 21 5.40 14.74 -14.05
CA ASN A 21 6.42 15.79 -14.01
C ASN A 21 6.47 16.56 -12.69
N CYS A 22 5.65 16.19 -11.69
CA CYS A 22 5.68 16.82 -10.38
C CYS A 22 6.89 16.38 -9.56
N SER A 23 7.42 17.29 -8.74
CA SER A 23 8.39 16.91 -7.72
C SER A 23 7.75 15.99 -6.67
N LEU A 24 8.56 15.16 -6.02
CA LEU A 24 8.09 14.30 -4.92
C LEU A 24 7.38 15.10 -3.82
N GLU A 25 7.88 16.30 -3.52
CA GLU A 25 7.27 17.19 -2.51
C GLU A 25 5.83 17.57 -2.86
N VAL A 26 5.58 17.93 -4.12
CA VAL A 26 4.23 18.29 -4.61
C VAL A 26 3.32 17.07 -4.58
N THR A 27 3.80 15.93 -5.03
CA THR A 27 3.04 14.67 -5.01
C THR A 27 2.68 14.26 -3.59
N ARG A 28 3.63 14.29 -2.65
CA ARG A 28 3.42 14.00 -1.22
C ARG A 28 2.34 14.92 -0.63
N LYS A 29 2.44 16.23 -0.84
CA LYS A 29 1.43 17.20 -0.36
C LYS A 29 0.04 16.94 -0.95
N GLY A 30 -0.02 16.57 -2.22
CA GLY A 30 -1.29 16.23 -2.89
C GLY A 30 -1.95 15.01 -2.26
N GLN A 31 -1.17 13.97 -1.98
CA GLN A 31 -1.65 12.76 -1.31
C GLN A 31 -2.11 13.03 0.13
N ASP A 32 -1.38 13.88 0.89
CA ASP A 32 -1.77 14.29 2.23
C ASP A 32 -3.15 14.95 2.23
N LYS A 33 -3.39 15.89 1.30
CA LYS A 33 -4.69 16.56 1.16
C LYS A 33 -5.81 15.60 0.78
N LEU A 34 -5.54 14.63 -0.07
CA LEU A 34 -6.50 13.58 -0.40
C LEU A 34 -6.84 12.75 0.83
N GLY A 35 -5.84 12.32 1.60
CA GLY A 35 -6.01 11.56 2.83
C GLY A 35 -6.79 12.31 3.90
N GLU A 36 -6.49 13.60 4.12
CA GLU A 36 -7.24 14.49 5.02
C GLU A 36 -8.72 14.55 4.63
N LEU A 37 -9.01 14.71 3.33
CA LEU A 37 -10.38 14.77 2.81
C LEU A 37 -11.11 13.45 3.04
N MET A 38 -10.49 12.32 2.68
CA MET A 38 -11.09 10.99 2.85
C MET A 38 -11.35 10.69 4.33
N THR A 39 -10.41 11.01 5.23
CA THR A 39 -10.59 10.86 6.68
C THR A 39 -11.75 11.72 7.17
N ALA A 40 -11.88 12.95 6.69
CA ALA A 40 -12.95 13.87 7.06
C ALA A 40 -14.34 13.37 6.65
N LEU A 41 -14.46 12.68 5.50
CA LEU A 41 -15.71 12.07 5.05
C LEU A 41 -16.22 11.02 6.04
N HIS A 42 -15.32 10.26 6.66
CA HIS A 42 -15.63 9.17 7.60
C HIS A 42 -15.54 9.54 9.09
N LYS A 43 -15.31 10.84 9.44
CA LYS A 43 -15.10 11.29 10.83
C LYS A 43 -16.23 10.92 11.81
N ARG A 44 -17.43 10.70 11.31
CA ARG A 44 -18.59 10.29 12.12
C ARG A 44 -18.67 8.78 12.34
N GLU A 45 -17.96 8.00 11.53
CA GLU A 45 -18.04 6.54 11.45
C GLU A 45 -16.85 5.85 12.11
N VAL A 46 -15.71 6.54 12.19
CA VAL A 46 -14.48 5.98 12.77
C VAL A 46 -13.91 6.85 13.88
N MET A 47 -13.10 6.23 14.73
CA MET A 47 -12.19 6.89 15.68
C MET A 47 -10.75 6.64 15.24
N VAL A 48 -9.92 7.67 15.29
CA VAL A 48 -8.50 7.60 14.93
C VAL A 48 -7.66 7.75 16.18
N LYS A 49 -6.65 6.88 16.35
CA LYS A 49 -5.65 6.98 17.42
C LYS A 49 -4.26 6.71 16.86
N GLU A 50 -3.41 7.72 16.86
CA GLU A 50 -2.04 7.60 16.38
C GLU A 50 -1.14 6.83 17.34
N HIS A 51 -0.09 6.23 16.78
CA HIS A 51 0.94 5.50 17.49
C HIS A 51 2.30 5.86 16.90
N ASP A 52 3.24 6.22 17.78
CA ASP A 52 4.60 6.58 17.42
C ASP A 52 5.55 5.41 17.72
N PHE A 53 6.26 4.94 16.70
CA PHE A 53 7.33 3.94 16.83
C PHE A 53 8.72 4.58 17.01
N GLY A 54 8.80 5.92 17.05
CA GLY A 54 10.02 6.70 17.12
C GLY A 54 10.66 6.96 15.76
N ARG A 55 10.80 5.94 14.91
CA ARG A 55 11.37 6.07 13.56
C ARG A 55 10.33 6.20 12.45
N PHE A 56 9.09 5.81 12.69
CA PHE A 56 7.94 5.99 11.82
C PHE A 56 6.65 6.06 12.65
N GLN A 57 5.54 6.36 12.03
CA GLN A 57 4.26 6.51 12.69
C GLN A 57 3.24 5.51 12.15
N GLY A 58 2.24 5.23 12.96
CA GLY A 58 1.07 4.45 12.55
C GLY A 58 -0.20 5.01 13.17
N ALA A 59 -1.34 4.54 12.71
CA ALA A 59 -2.63 4.92 13.27
C ALA A 59 -3.60 3.74 13.33
N TRP A 60 -4.27 3.61 14.45
CA TRP A 60 -5.47 2.80 14.60
C TRP A 60 -6.65 3.56 14.02
N ILE A 61 -7.39 2.91 13.15
CA ILE A 61 -8.70 3.35 12.67
C ILE A 61 -9.71 2.35 13.18
N MET A 62 -10.55 2.79 14.10
CA MET A 62 -11.53 1.95 14.79
C MET A 62 -12.93 2.32 14.33
N PRO A 63 -13.66 1.42 13.64
CA PRO A 63 -15.04 1.69 13.26
C PRO A 63 -15.92 1.78 14.51
N LYS A 64 -16.89 2.70 14.52
CA LYS A 64 -17.90 2.75 15.59
C LYS A 64 -18.87 1.58 15.54
N ASP A 65 -19.14 1.08 14.34
CA ASP A 65 -19.90 -0.15 14.09
C ASP A 65 -18.92 -1.30 13.79
N GLU A 66 -18.30 -1.84 14.84
CA GLU A 66 -17.37 -2.96 14.73
C GLU A 66 -18.12 -4.27 14.54
N ARG A 67 -18.01 -4.87 13.36
CA ARG A 67 -18.73 -6.08 12.96
C ARG A 67 -17.86 -7.32 12.87
N ARG A 68 -16.53 -7.16 12.92
CA ARG A 68 -15.57 -8.25 12.71
C ARG A 68 -14.48 -8.22 13.77
N ASN A 69 -14.17 -9.41 14.29
CA ASN A 69 -13.09 -9.60 15.26
C ASN A 69 -11.78 -9.88 14.52
N GLY A 70 -10.97 -8.85 14.34
CA GLY A 70 -9.68 -8.94 13.67
C GLY A 70 -9.12 -7.54 13.39
N VAL A 71 -8.01 -7.51 12.67
CA VAL A 71 -7.37 -6.26 12.26
C VAL A 71 -6.81 -6.39 10.85
N VAL A 72 -6.96 -5.34 10.07
CA VAL A 72 -6.26 -5.18 8.80
C VAL A 72 -5.00 -4.35 9.05
N LEU A 73 -3.82 -4.88 8.75
CA LEU A 73 -2.60 -4.08 8.60
C LEU A 73 -2.60 -3.52 7.19
N TYR A 74 -2.76 -2.21 7.09
CA TYR A 74 -2.80 -1.51 5.82
C TYR A 74 -1.46 -0.82 5.54
N LEU A 75 -0.90 -1.13 4.37
CA LEU A 75 0.33 -0.54 3.83
C LEU A 75 -0.03 0.25 2.57
N HIS A 76 0.22 1.57 2.61
CA HIS A 76 -0.19 2.49 1.55
C HIS A 76 0.68 2.39 0.29
N GLY A 77 0.16 2.87 -0.83
CA GLY A 77 0.90 3.03 -2.08
C GLY A 77 1.72 4.31 -2.15
N GLY A 78 2.22 4.61 -3.34
CA GLY A 78 3.03 5.81 -3.61
C GLY A 78 4.46 5.51 -4.04
N GLY A 79 4.72 4.35 -4.66
CA GLY A 79 6.01 3.99 -5.25
C GLY A 79 7.16 3.94 -4.24
N TYR A 80 6.89 3.64 -2.97
CA TYR A 80 7.83 3.71 -1.84
C TYR A 80 8.42 5.12 -1.59
N THR A 81 8.05 6.11 -2.38
CA THR A 81 8.59 7.48 -2.32
C THR A 81 7.57 8.50 -1.83
N CYS A 82 6.31 8.18 -1.91
CA CYS A 82 5.19 9.03 -1.53
C CYS A 82 4.25 8.29 -0.59
N GLY A 83 3.32 9.03 0.00
CA GLY A 83 2.45 8.55 1.05
C GLY A 83 2.88 9.06 2.43
N SER A 84 1.94 9.09 3.32
CA SER A 84 2.15 9.57 4.68
C SER A 84 1.12 8.95 5.62
N LEU A 85 1.18 9.31 6.90
CA LEU A 85 0.13 8.91 7.84
C LEU A 85 -1.23 9.48 7.45
N GLU A 86 -1.29 10.72 6.96
CA GLU A 86 -2.56 11.35 6.53
C GLU A 86 -3.16 10.58 5.33
N TYR A 87 -2.34 10.27 4.33
CA TYR A 87 -2.78 9.48 3.18
C TYR A 87 -3.28 8.09 3.61
N ALA A 88 -2.49 7.38 4.43
CA ALA A 88 -2.85 6.05 4.94
C ALA A 88 -4.14 6.06 5.77
N LYS A 89 -4.34 7.08 6.62
CA LYS A 89 -5.58 7.25 7.41
C LYS A 89 -6.81 7.39 6.52
N GLY A 90 -6.71 8.10 5.39
CA GLY A 90 -7.82 8.30 4.47
C GLY A 90 -8.39 7.00 3.92
N PHE A 91 -7.55 6.15 3.35
CA PHE A 91 -7.97 4.84 2.86
C PHE A 91 -8.34 3.88 4.00
N GLY A 92 -7.56 3.91 5.09
CA GLY A 92 -7.87 3.13 6.30
C GLY A 92 -9.23 3.46 6.90
N ALA A 93 -9.67 4.73 6.85
CA ALA A 93 -10.99 5.16 7.32
C ALA A 93 -12.11 4.54 6.46
N THR A 94 -11.93 4.55 5.14
CA THR A 94 -12.88 3.89 4.22
C THR A 94 -12.94 2.39 4.50
N LEU A 95 -11.80 1.71 4.59
CA LEU A 95 -11.77 0.27 4.91
C LEU A 95 -12.45 -0.05 6.24
N ALA A 96 -12.14 0.72 7.29
CA ALA A 96 -12.69 0.47 8.62
C ALA A 96 -14.21 0.68 8.65
N SER A 97 -14.69 1.76 8.06
CA SER A 97 -16.11 2.10 7.99
C SER A 97 -16.89 1.06 7.21
N GLU A 98 -16.46 0.76 5.98
CA GLU A 98 -17.21 -0.14 5.08
C GLU A 98 -17.15 -1.61 5.54
N ALA A 99 -15.98 -2.08 5.94
CA ALA A 99 -15.80 -3.46 6.36
C ALA A 99 -16.20 -3.73 7.82
N GLY A 100 -16.36 -2.71 8.67
CA GLY A 100 -16.61 -2.85 10.09
C GLY A 100 -15.51 -3.61 10.82
N VAL A 101 -14.24 -3.37 10.45
CA VAL A 101 -13.06 -4.02 11.02
C VAL A 101 -12.04 -2.95 11.44
N ARG A 102 -11.29 -3.21 12.49
CA ARG A 102 -10.17 -2.34 12.87
C ARG A 102 -9.10 -2.36 11.80
N VAL A 103 -8.56 -1.19 11.50
CA VAL A 103 -7.42 -1.05 10.57
C VAL A 103 -6.25 -0.42 11.33
N PHE A 104 -5.07 -0.97 11.16
CA PHE A 104 -3.83 -0.33 11.55
C PHE A 104 -3.09 0.12 10.31
N CYS A 105 -2.98 1.43 10.14
CA CYS A 105 -2.26 2.06 9.04
C CYS A 105 -0.80 2.27 9.46
N ALA A 106 0.16 1.80 8.68
CA ALA A 106 1.58 2.06 8.90
C ALA A 106 2.08 3.09 7.87
N ALA A 107 2.55 4.25 8.35
CA ALA A 107 3.25 5.23 7.54
C ALA A 107 4.76 4.89 7.54
N TYR A 108 5.12 3.83 6.83
CA TYR A 108 6.48 3.35 6.74
C TYR A 108 7.41 4.40 6.12
N ARG A 109 8.71 4.34 6.45
CA ARG A 109 9.72 5.28 5.96
C ARG A 109 9.86 5.21 4.45
N LEU A 110 9.98 6.38 3.83
CA LEU A 110 9.98 6.57 2.39
C LEU A 110 11.38 6.76 1.81
N ALA A 111 11.57 6.30 0.60
CA ALA A 111 12.69 6.62 -0.26
C ALA A 111 12.50 8.03 -0.91
N PRO A 112 13.57 8.67 -1.37
CA PRO A 112 14.96 8.23 -1.34
C PRO A 112 15.63 8.42 0.03
N GLU A 113 14.97 9.08 1.01
CA GLU A 113 15.54 9.39 2.31
C GLU A 113 15.84 8.11 3.10
N ASN A 114 15.01 7.10 2.96
CA ASN A 114 15.15 5.80 3.61
C ASN A 114 14.89 4.69 2.57
N ARG A 115 15.94 4.27 1.91
CA ARG A 115 15.89 3.20 0.89
C ARG A 115 15.59 1.83 1.49
N TYR A 116 15.36 0.85 0.66
CA TYR A 116 15.27 -0.55 1.05
C TYR A 116 16.46 -0.91 1.98
N PRO A 117 16.22 -1.62 3.10
CA PRO A 117 14.98 -2.31 3.47
C PRO A 117 14.05 -1.51 4.43
N ALA A 118 14.18 -0.19 4.58
CA ALA A 118 13.50 0.58 5.62
C ALA A 118 11.98 0.37 5.67
N ALA A 119 11.30 0.43 4.51
CA ALA A 119 9.85 0.21 4.43
C ALA A 119 9.45 -1.20 4.87
N LEU A 120 10.23 -2.22 4.47
CA LEU A 120 9.99 -3.61 4.85
C LEU A 120 10.21 -3.84 6.35
N ASP A 121 11.22 -3.22 6.93
CA ASP A 121 11.49 -3.28 8.37
C ASP A 121 10.35 -2.65 9.19
N ASP A 122 9.80 -1.53 8.70
CA ASP A 122 8.68 -0.85 9.36
C ASP A 122 7.37 -1.64 9.21
N ALA A 123 7.16 -2.29 8.07
CA ALA A 123 6.04 -3.22 7.86
C ALA A 123 6.14 -4.43 8.81
N LEU A 124 7.32 -5.03 8.95
CA LEU A 124 7.58 -6.12 9.89
C LEU A 124 7.37 -5.71 11.34
N GLU A 125 7.85 -4.52 11.72
CA GLU A 125 7.63 -3.97 13.07
C GLU A 125 6.14 -3.74 13.34
N SER A 126 5.39 -3.24 12.35
CA SER A 126 3.94 -3.05 12.46
C SER A 126 3.21 -4.38 12.64
N TYR A 127 3.58 -5.41 11.90
CA TYR A 127 3.04 -6.76 12.07
C TYR A 127 3.32 -7.32 13.47
N ASN A 128 4.58 -7.24 13.92
CA ASN A 128 4.98 -7.67 15.25
C ASN A 128 4.31 -6.86 16.37
N TYR A 129 4.05 -5.57 16.13
CA TYR A 129 3.28 -4.74 17.06
C TYR A 129 1.84 -5.27 17.23
N LEU A 130 1.17 -5.66 16.16
CA LEU A 130 -0.16 -6.25 16.26
C LEU A 130 -0.15 -7.56 17.04
N LEU A 131 0.85 -8.41 16.85
CA LEU A 131 1.02 -9.63 17.66
C LEU A 131 1.22 -9.30 19.16
N ARG A 132 2.06 -8.29 19.47
CA ARG A 132 2.23 -7.81 20.87
C ARG A 132 0.97 -7.18 21.46
N LYS A 133 0.06 -6.66 20.61
CA LYS A 133 -1.28 -6.19 21.03
C LYS A 133 -2.26 -7.31 21.30
N GLY A 134 -1.85 -8.56 21.11
CA GLY A 134 -2.66 -9.76 21.42
C GLY A 134 -3.45 -10.32 20.25
N TYR A 135 -3.29 -9.78 19.04
CA TYR A 135 -3.87 -10.39 17.84
C TYR A 135 -3.11 -11.67 17.49
N SER A 136 -3.82 -12.75 17.24
CA SER A 136 -3.21 -13.94 16.62
C SER A 136 -3.03 -13.71 15.11
N THR A 137 -2.14 -14.48 14.49
CA THR A 137 -1.93 -14.42 13.03
C THR A 137 -3.20 -14.70 12.25
N LYS A 138 -4.12 -15.50 12.80
CA LYS A 138 -5.44 -15.79 12.22
C LYS A 138 -6.42 -14.60 12.25
N GLN A 139 -6.08 -13.54 12.98
CA GLN A 139 -6.88 -12.32 13.11
C GLN A 139 -6.24 -11.13 12.36
N ILE A 140 -5.04 -11.32 11.80
CA ILE A 140 -4.35 -10.26 11.05
C ILE A 140 -4.48 -10.54 9.57
N MET A 141 -5.06 -9.62 8.82
CA MET A 141 -5.07 -9.57 7.36
C MET A 141 -4.16 -8.45 6.89
N LEU A 142 -3.39 -8.65 5.84
CA LEU A 142 -2.64 -7.56 5.21
C LEU A 142 -3.43 -7.01 4.03
N CYS A 143 -3.44 -5.70 3.89
CA CYS A 143 -4.01 -5.01 2.74
C CYS A 143 -3.03 -3.94 2.26
N GLY A 144 -2.86 -3.80 0.96
CA GLY A 144 -2.03 -2.74 0.39
C GLY A 144 -2.35 -2.48 -1.06
N GLU A 145 -2.12 -1.24 -1.49
CA GLU A 145 -2.25 -0.87 -2.89
C GLU A 145 -0.89 -0.47 -3.50
N SER A 146 -0.70 -0.71 -4.79
CA SER A 146 0.51 -0.33 -5.55
C SER A 146 1.79 -0.85 -4.85
N ALA A 147 2.72 0.04 -4.49
CA ALA A 147 3.92 -0.30 -3.72
C ALA A 147 3.59 -0.99 -2.37
N GLY A 148 2.55 -0.53 -1.65
CA GLY A 148 2.07 -1.19 -0.44
C GLY A 148 1.52 -2.59 -0.72
N GLY A 149 0.93 -2.79 -1.89
CA GLY A 149 0.51 -4.09 -2.40
C GLY A 149 1.71 -5.03 -2.64
N GLY A 150 2.80 -4.55 -3.21
CA GLY A 150 4.06 -5.30 -3.28
C GLY A 150 4.63 -5.60 -1.90
N LEU A 151 4.60 -4.59 -1.01
CA LEU A 151 5.17 -4.69 0.34
C LEU A 151 4.47 -5.74 1.22
N ILE A 152 3.16 -6.01 1.07
CA ILE A 152 2.50 -7.07 1.83
C ILE A 152 3.01 -8.47 1.43
N PHE A 153 3.34 -8.69 0.16
CA PHE A 153 3.95 -9.93 -0.31
C PHE A 153 5.40 -10.04 0.15
N ALA A 154 6.18 -8.97 0.02
CA ALA A 154 7.55 -8.89 0.52
C ALA A 154 7.62 -9.17 2.04
N LEU A 155 6.67 -8.63 2.81
CA LEU A 155 6.54 -8.93 4.24
C LEU A 155 6.29 -10.43 4.49
N CYS A 156 5.42 -11.07 3.72
CA CYS A 156 5.18 -12.50 3.85
C CYS A 156 6.43 -13.34 3.52
N LEU A 157 7.18 -12.97 2.47
CA LEU A 157 8.46 -13.62 2.16
C LEU A 157 9.47 -13.43 3.29
N LYS A 158 9.54 -12.23 3.87
CA LYS A 158 10.40 -11.95 5.04
C LYS A 158 10.00 -12.75 6.26
N LEU A 159 8.70 -12.89 6.55
CA LEU A 159 8.20 -13.73 7.65
C LEU A 159 8.57 -15.21 7.43
N LYS A 160 8.47 -15.73 6.20
CA LYS A 160 8.93 -17.08 5.85
C LYS A 160 10.42 -17.26 6.13
N GLN A 161 11.26 -16.31 5.69
CA GLN A 161 12.72 -16.35 5.96
C GLN A 161 13.03 -16.37 7.45
N LEU A 162 12.23 -15.69 8.28
CA LEU A 162 12.40 -15.64 9.74
C LEU A 162 11.73 -16.82 10.47
N GLY A 163 11.08 -17.74 9.76
CA GLY A 163 10.31 -18.83 10.37
C GLY A 163 9.12 -18.36 11.22
N GLN A 164 8.60 -17.15 10.93
CA GLN A 164 7.46 -16.60 11.64
C GLN A 164 6.14 -16.99 10.96
N ALA A 165 5.09 -17.08 11.78
CA ALA A 165 3.75 -17.39 11.26
C ALA A 165 3.20 -16.29 10.39
N LEU A 166 2.57 -16.67 9.27
CA LEU A 166 1.99 -15.78 8.29
C LEU A 166 0.61 -15.25 8.73
N PRO A 167 0.16 -14.09 8.20
CA PRO A 167 -1.20 -13.56 8.42
C PRO A 167 -2.27 -14.49 7.83
N CYS A 168 -3.54 -14.22 8.13
CA CYS A 168 -4.64 -15.07 7.66
C CYS A 168 -5.02 -14.87 6.17
N GLY A 169 -4.63 -13.75 5.57
CA GLY A 169 -4.94 -13.44 4.18
C GLY A 169 -4.29 -12.15 3.71
N LEU A 170 -4.27 -11.97 2.39
CA LEU A 170 -3.71 -10.80 1.72
C LEU A 170 -4.77 -10.16 0.81
N ILE A 171 -4.81 -8.84 0.75
CA ILE A 171 -5.60 -8.08 -0.22
C ILE A 171 -4.64 -7.11 -0.93
N GLY A 172 -4.38 -7.36 -2.20
CA GLY A 172 -3.58 -6.50 -3.06
C GLY A 172 -4.45 -5.74 -4.05
N ILE A 173 -4.34 -4.42 -4.05
CA ILE A 173 -5.03 -3.54 -5.01
C ILE A 173 -3.97 -3.00 -5.95
N SER A 174 -4.03 -3.40 -7.23
CA SER A 174 -3.02 -3.06 -8.23
C SER A 174 -1.59 -3.22 -7.69
N PRO A 175 -1.23 -4.40 -7.11
CA PRO A 175 0.00 -4.54 -6.34
C PRO A 175 1.22 -4.49 -7.26
N TRP A 176 2.17 -3.60 -6.94
CA TRP A 176 3.44 -3.49 -7.68
C TRP A 176 4.42 -4.54 -7.16
N THR A 177 4.44 -5.70 -7.80
CA THR A 177 5.18 -6.91 -7.39
C THR A 177 6.46 -7.16 -8.18
N ASP A 178 6.70 -6.36 -9.22
CA ASP A 178 7.88 -6.41 -10.07
C ASP A 178 8.43 -4.99 -10.33
N LEU A 179 9.52 -4.65 -9.68
CA LEU A 179 10.18 -3.36 -9.83
C LEU A 179 11.11 -3.31 -11.06
N THR A 180 11.32 -4.45 -11.71
CA THR A 180 12.16 -4.51 -12.93
C THR A 180 11.41 -4.07 -14.18
N GLY A 181 10.06 -4.07 -14.11
CA GLY A 181 9.20 -3.72 -15.24
C GLY A 181 9.23 -4.77 -16.35
N SER A 182 9.33 -6.07 -16.01
CA SER A 182 9.43 -7.16 -16.98
C SER A 182 8.08 -7.63 -17.55
N GLY A 183 6.96 -7.13 -17.00
CA GLY A 183 5.62 -7.52 -17.42
C GLY A 183 5.29 -7.05 -18.83
N GLU A 184 4.56 -7.88 -19.59
CA GLU A 184 4.11 -7.56 -20.95
C GLU A 184 3.22 -6.30 -20.98
N SER A 185 2.47 -6.03 -19.91
CA SER A 185 1.61 -4.87 -19.77
C SER A 185 2.35 -3.53 -19.89
N TYR A 186 3.63 -3.48 -19.53
CA TYR A 186 4.46 -2.28 -19.71
C TYR A 186 4.55 -1.84 -21.18
N GLU A 187 4.48 -2.77 -22.12
CA GLU A 187 4.45 -2.46 -23.55
C GLU A 187 3.03 -2.36 -24.10
N THR A 188 2.14 -3.29 -23.71
CA THR A 188 0.79 -3.35 -24.30
C THR A 188 -0.13 -2.25 -23.78
N ASN A 189 0.08 -1.79 -22.54
CA ASN A 189 -0.79 -0.83 -21.86
C ASN A 189 -0.19 0.57 -21.69
N LYS A 190 1.05 0.82 -22.18
CA LYS A 190 1.77 2.10 -22.00
C LYS A 190 0.99 3.36 -22.41
N ASP A 191 0.17 3.23 -23.47
CA ASP A 191 -0.62 4.34 -24.00
C ASP A 191 -2.04 4.40 -23.42
N VAL A 192 -2.49 3.36 -22.73
CA VAL A 192 -3.86 3.25 -22.23
C VAL A 192 -3.98 3.35 -20.72
N ASP A 193 -2.91 3.10 -19.96
CA ASP A 193 -2.90 3.31 -18.50
C ASP A 193 -3.21 4.78 -18.18
N PRO A 194 -4.25 5.07 -17.39
CA PRO A 194 -4.66 6.45 -17.13
C PRO A 194 -3.77 7.18 -16.11
N SER A 195 -2.89 6.49 -15.42
CA SER A 195 -2.20 7.04 -14.23
C SER A 195 -0.69 6.88 -14.24
N MET A 196 -0.16 5.72 -14.68
CA MET A 196 1.25 5.40 -14.58
C MET A 196 1.96 5.45 -15.92
N THR A 197 3.27 5.64 -15.88
CA THR A 197 4.17 5.44 -17.01
C THR A 197 5.36 4.60 -16.56
N GLN A 198 5.98 3.91 -17.51
CA GLN A 198 7.15 3.08 -17.23
C GLN A 198 8.30 3.91 -16.64
N GLU A 199 8.53 5.13 -17.16
CA GLU A 199 9.59 6.02 -16.68
C GLU A 199 9.37 6.42 -15.22
N LEU A 200 8.12 6.71 -14.84
CA LEU A 200 7.78 7.07 -13.47
C LEU A 200 8.00 5.88 -12.51
N LEU A 201 7.60 4.68 -12.91
CA LEU A 201 7.82 3.47 -12.11
C LEU A 201 9.30 3.13 -11.99
N GLN A 202 10.08 3.27 -13.06
CA GLN A 202 11.53 3.12 -13.03
C GLN A 202 12.19 4.14 -12.10
N PHE A 203 11.76 5.39 -12.13
CA PHE A 203 12.23 6.42 -11.19
C PHE A 203 11.97 6.02 -9.73
N TYR A 204 10.77 5.54 -9.43
CA TYR A 204 10.44 5.08 -8.06
C TYR A 204 11.28 3.87 -7.64
N ALA A 205 11.47 2.89 -8.53
CA ALA A 205 12.31 1.73 -8.27
C ALA A 205 13.75 2.13 -7.94
N GLN A 206 14.35 3.04 -8.74
CA GLN A 206 15.70 3.57 -8.52
C GLN A 206 15.83 4.35 -7.20
N CYS A 207 14.79 5.08 -6.80
CA CYS A 207 14.76 5.72 -5.48
C CYS A 207 14.78 4.69 -4.34
N TYR A 208 14.07 3.56 -4.52
CA TYR A 208 13.84 2.59 -3.46
C TYR A 208 15.00 1.60 -3.28
N THR A 209 15.55 1.05 -4.37
CA THR A 209 16.55 -0.03 -4.29
C THR A 209 17.61 0.09 -5.38
N ASP A 210 18.79 -0.51 -5.15
CA ASP A 210 19.81 -0.72 -6.15
C ASP A 210 19.69 -2.09 -6.83
N ASP A 211 18.91 -3.01 -6.24
CA ASP A 211 18.61 -4.34 -6.80
C ASP A 211 17.08 -4.53 -6.88
N ALA A 212 16.53 -4.17 -8.05
CA ALA A 212 15.10 -4.32 -8.31
C ALA A 212 14.69 -5.79 -8.44
N ALA A 213 15.62 -6.71 -8.65
CA ALA A 213 15.33 -8.14 -8.79
C ALA A 213 15.36 -8.90 -7.44
N ASP A 214 15.78 -8.26 -6.33
CA ASP A 214 15.69 -8.86 -5.00
C ASP A 214 14.24 -9.28 -4.72
N PRO A 215 13.96 -10.55 -4.36
CA PRO A 215 12.61 -11.02 -4.04
C PRO A 215 11.91 -10.27 -2.91
N LEU A 216 12.63 -9.57 -2.05
CA LEU A 216 12.04 -8.72 -1.01
C LEU A 216 11.75 -7.28 -1.50
N CYS A 217 12.18 -6.93 -2.72
CA CYS A 217 11.77 -5.74 -3.45
C CYS A 217 10.72 -6.06 -4.50
N SER A 218 10.94 -7.15 -5.24
CA SER A 218 10.05 -7.67 -6.30
C SER A 218 9.57 -9.07 -5.92
N PRO A 219 8.52 -9.19 -5.10
CA PRO A 219 8.05 -10.48 -4.59
C PRO A 219 7.61 -11.47 -5.67
N LEU A 220 7.35 -11.02 -6.90
CA LEU A 220 7.09 -11.88 -8.05
C LEU A 220 8.20 -12.91 -8.27
N PHE A 221 9.46 -12.57 -7.96
CA PHE A 221 10.62 -13.44 -8.13
C PHE A 221 10.91 -14.33 -6.91
N GLY A 222 10.08 -14.22 -5.86
CA GLY A 222 10.22 -14.99 -4.64
C GLY A 222 9.52 -16.35 -4.68
N ASP A 223 9.83 -17.20 -3.69
CA ASP A 223 9.07 -18.43 -3.48
C ASP A 223 7.73 -18.14 -2.81
N LEU A 224 6.67 -18.08 -3.61
CA LEU A 224 5.31 -17.81 -3.19
C LEU A 224 4.58 -19.04 -2.62
N THR A 225 5.22 -20.21 -2.58
CA THR A 225 4.63 -21.43 -2.04
C THR A 225 4.23 -21.25 -0.57
N GLY A 226 3.01 -21.61 -0.23
CA GLY A 226 2.51 -21.55 1.15
C GLY A 226 2.16 -20.15 1.65
N LEU A 227 2.10 -19.14 0.78
CA LEU A 227 1.54 -17.84 1.15
C LEU A 227 0.05 -17.96 1.51
N PRO A 228 -0.48 -17.04 2.33
CA PRO A 228 -1.89 -17.01 2.68
C PRO A 228 -2.80 -16.87 1.46
N PRO A 229 -4.10 -17.22 1.57
CA PRO A 229 -5.08 -16.89 0.55
C PRO A 229 -5.01 -15.41 0.20
N SER A 230 -4.99 -15.10 -1.10
CA SER A 230 -4.78 -13.75 -1.61
C SER A 230 -5.92 -13.34 -2.52
N LEU A 231 -6.44 -12.13 -2.32
CA LEU A 231 -7.41 -11.48 -3.20
C LEU A 231 -6.69 -10.33 -3.91
N LEU A 232 -6.69 -10.35 -5.24
CA LEU A 232 -6.06 -9.33 -6.07
C LEU A 232 -7.12 -8.59 -6.88
N PHE A 233 -7.05 -7.27 -6.84
CA PHE A 233 -7.80 -6.38 -7.71
C PHE A 233 -6.80 -5.70 -8.65
N VAL A 234 -7.03 -5.80 -9.95
CA VAL A 234 -6.20 -5.16 -10.98
C VAL A 234 -7.08 -4.56 -12.07
N GLY A 235 -6.67 -3.44 -12.61
CA GLY A 235 -7.30 -2.86 -13.79
C GLY A 235 -6.77 -3.51 -15.07
N GLY A 236 -7.65 -3.74 -16.06
CA GLY A 236 -7.24 -4.35 -17.33
C GLY A 236 -6.36 -3.45 -18.20
N ASP A 237 -6.31 -2.15 -17.90
CA ASP A 237 -5.55 -1.15 -18.67
C ASP A 237 -4.28 -0.67 -17.91
N GLU A 238 -3.98 -1.25 -16.75
CA GLU A 238 -2.77 -0.92 -15.97
C GLU A 238 -1.51 -1.55 -16.59
N ILE A 239 -0.36 -0.83 -16.45
CA ILE A 239 0.98 -1.33 -16.82
C ILE A 239 1.59 -2.19 -15.73
#